data_7c050cb2816db27c35626123e7d922b2
#
_entry.id   7c050cb2816db27c35626123e7d922b2
#
_cell.length_a   1.000
_cell.length_b   1.000
_cell.length_c   1.000
_cell.angle_alpha   90.00
_cell.angle_beta   90.00
_cell.angle_gamma   90.00
#
_symmetry.space_group_name_H-M   'P 1'
#
loop_
_entity.id
_entity.type
_entity.pdbx_description
1 polymer ?
#
loop_
_entity_poly.entity_id
_entity_poly.type
_entity_poly.pdbx_seq_one_letter_code
_entity_poly.pdbx_strand_id
1 'polypeptide(L)'
;MRVLLIGAKGLLGQALAATFSTEDLVAVDRDVIDITDKVALQKFCHEVRPEIVVNAAAYNAVDEIEKNDEAAKQAFVINAEAVGYLAKASIENKALLIHFSTDYVFDGAKDSPYIEADHPKPISVYGRSKLGGEEAILRLAEHGLKYYIIRTSRLFGKSSGAGKKTFVDIVLEAAAQKSELQFIDDEIASPTFVSDLAMAVKEMLMSRPAFGVYHRTNDGYCSWYELAKTVLNESGAYSINHATPDRKYINLRPIASKDLPRPARRPAYSVLQSTKLAPLRHWREALREYIISNHL
;
A
#
# COMPACT_ATOMS: atom_id res chain seq x y z
N MET A 1 -3.95 21.70 12.34
CA MET A 1 -4.85 20.84 11.56
C MET A 1 -5.05 19.56 12.35
N ARG A 2 -6.32 19.21 12.70
CA ARG A 2 -6.60 17.98 13.44
C ARG A 2 -6.74 16.80 12.48
N VAL A 3 -5.86 15.81 12.62
CA VAL A 3 -5.78 14.62 11.77
C VAL A 3 -6.16 13.39 12.58
N LEU A 4 -7.17 12.66 12.11
CA LEU A 4 -7.48 11.31 12.59
C LEU A 4 -6.85 10.29 11.65
N LEU A 5 -5.82 9.59 12.13
CA LEU A 5 -5.16 8.51 11.40
C LEU A 5 -5.63 7.16 11.93
N ILE A 6 -6.26 6.37 11.07
CA ILE A 6 -6.75 5.02 11.36
C ILE A 6 -5.83 3.98 10.70
N GLY A 7 -5.49 2.92 11.44
CA GLY A 7 -4.50 1.92 11.02
C GLY A 7 -3.07 2.36 11.30
N ALA A 8 -2.86 3.12 12.38
CA ALA A 8 -1.58 3.74 12.74
C ALA A 8 -0.45 2.74 13.00
N LYS A 9 -0.77 1.50 13.40
CA LYS A 9 0.23 0.44 13.68
C LYS A 9 0.69 -0.29 12.41
N GLY A 10 -0.01 -0.10 11.27
CA GLY A 10 0.38 -0.66 9.99
C GLY A 10 1.63 0.00 9.40
N LEU A 11 2.28 -0.65 8.40
CA LEU A 11 3.49 -0.14 7.76
C LEU A 11 3.35 1.30 7.26
N LEU A 12 2.29 1.58 6.48
CA LEU A 12 2.01 2.93 5.99
C LEU A 12 1.53 3.86 7.12
N GLY A 13 0.74 3.34 8.07
CA GLY A 13 0.24 4.10 9.21
C GLY A 13 1.36 4.70 10.06
N GLN A 14 2.43 3.94 10.31
CA GLN A 14 3.61 4.41 11.05
C GLN A 14 4.34 5.54 10.31
N ALA A 15 4.52 5.42 8.99
CA ALA A 15 5.14 6.47 8.18
C ALA A 15 4.28 7.75 8.17
N LEU A 16 2.96 7.60 8.07
CA LEU A 16 2.02 8.72 8.16
C LEU A 16 2.05 9.37 9.54
N ALA A 17 2.05 8.57 10.62
CA ALA A 17 2.15 9.10 11.99
C ALA A 17 3.43 9.91 12.20
N ALA A 18 4.56 9.45 11.70
CA ALA A 18 5.83 10.19 11.73
C ALA A 18 5.75 11.49 10.91
N THR A 19 5.16 11.47 9.71
CA THR A 19 5.03 12.61 8.82
C THR A 19 4.09 13.69 9.39
N PHE A 20 3.02 13.27 10.08
CA PHE A 20 2.05 14.17 10.72
C PHE A 20 2.34 14.46 12.20
N SER A 21 3.51 14.11 12.72
CA SER A 21 3.87 14.27 14.15
C SER A 21 3.85 15.72 14.66
N THR A 22 3.91 16.71 13.77
CA THR A 22 3.83 18.14 14.10
C THR A 22 2.39 18.68 14.07
N GLU A 23 1.42 17.87 13.67
CA GLU A 23 0.00 18.22 13.62
C GLU A 23 -0.71 17.81 14.93
N ASP A 24 -1.96 18.25 15.10
CA ASP A 24 -2.85 17.73 16.14
C ASP A 24 -3.33 16.32 15.70
N LEU A 25 -2.47 15.31 15.94
CA LEU A 25 -2.62 13.96 15.44
C LEU A 25 -3.30 13.05 16.47
N VAL A 26 -4.43 12.49 16.10
CA VAL A 26 -5.08 11.36 16.80
C VAL A 26 -4.82 10.09 15.98
N ALA A 27 -3.82 9.32 16.38
CA ALA A 27 -3.41 8.09 15.68
C ALA A 27 -3.96 6.87 16.42
N VAL A 28 -4.80 6.08 15.74
CA VAL A 28 -5.52 4.96 16.34
C VAL A 28 -5.42 3.68 15.50
N ASP A 29 -5.65 2.56 16.17
CA ASP A 29 -5.73 1.25 15.53
C ASP A 29 -6.90 0.46 16.14
N ARG A 30 -7.06 -0.81 15.74
CA ARG A 30 -8.18 -1.67 16.12
C ARG A 30 -8.39 -1.82 17.65
N ASP A 31 -7.35 -1.68 18.43
CA ASP A 31 -7.41 -1.73 19.90
C ASP A 31 -8.09 -0.49 20.52
N VAL A 32 -8.19 0.61 19.76
CA VAL A 32 -8.86 1.86 20.19
C VAL A 32 -10.24 1.97 19.57
N ILE A 33 -10.36 1.67 18.27
CA ILE A 33 -11.62 1.75 17.53
C ILE A 33 -11.73 0.64 16.49
N ASP A 34 -12.80 -0.14 16.55
CA ASP A 34 -13.17 -1.05 15.48
C ASP A 34 -13.99 -0.27 14.43
N ILE A 35 -13.39 -0.05 13.26
CA ILE A 35 -14.03 0.70 12.17
C ILE A 35 -15.26 -0.01 11.59
N THR A 36 -15.46 -1.30 11.90
CA THR A 36 -16.62 -2.08 11.47
C THR A 36 -17.85 -1.85 12.36
N ASP A 37 -17.65 -1.33 13.57
CA ASP A 37 -18.74 -0.83 14.40
C ASP A 37 -19.13 0.61 13.98
N LYS A 38 -20.15 0.69 13.15
CA LYS A 38 -20.65 1.95 12.60
C LYS A 38 -20.98 2.99 13.67
N VAL A 39 -21.64 2.54 14.77
CA VAL A 39 -22.13 3.47 15.81
C VAL A 39 -20.96 4.00 16.63
N ALA A 40 -20.06 3.11 17.05
CA ALA A 40 -18.85 3.49 17.77
C ALA A 40 -17.97 4.42 16.93
N LEU A 41 -17.79 4.12 15.64
CA LEU A 41 -16.99 4.93 14.72
C LEU A 41 -17.57 6.34 14.56
N GLN A 42 -18.88 6.49 14.31
CA GLN A 42 -19.52 7.78 14.18
C GLN A 42 -19.37 8.62 15.47
N LYS A 43 -19.62 8.01 16.64
CA LYS A 43 -19.42 8.65 17.93
C LYS A 43 -17.98 9.11 18.12
N PHE A 44 -17.03 8.24 17.85
CA PHE A 44 -15.60 8.54 17.96
C PHE A 44 -15.18 9.71 17.05
N CYS A 45 -15.59 9.70 15.78
CA CYS A 45 -15.33 10.82 14.87
C CYS A 45 -15.97 12.14 15.35
N HIS A 46 -17.18 12.08 15.95
CA HIS A 46 -17.83 13.25 16.49
C HIS A 46 -17.11 13.82 17.74
N GLU A 47 -16.54 12.95 18.58
CA GLU A 47 -15.74 13.36 19.74
C GLU A 47 -14.39 13.96 19.32
N VAL A 48 -13.70 13.33 18.37
CA VAL A 48 -12.39 13.78 17.84
C VAL A 48 -12.53 15.08 17.03
N ARG A 49 -13.62 15.27 16.29
CA ARG A 49 -13.86 16.38 15.36
C ARG A 49 -12.69 16.62 14.40
N PRO A 50 -12.29 15.62 13.60
CA PRO A 50 -11.16 15.76 12.71
C PRO A 50 -11.47 16.72 11.57
N GLU A 51 -10.45 17.46 11.12
CA GLU A 51 -10.47 18.18 9.84
C GLU A 51 -10.09 17.27 8.69
N ILE A 52 -9.28 16.24 8.99
CA ILE A 52 -8.83 15.23 8.04
C ILE A 52 -8.94 13.84 8.66
N VAL A 53 -9.51 12.90 7.91
CA VAL A 53 -9.52 11.48 8.23
C VAL A 53 -8.61 10.77 7.26
N VAL A 54 -7.56 10.10 7.75
CA VAL A 54 -6.63 9.29 6.95
C VAL A 54 -6.87 7.83 7.27
N ASN A 55 -7.41 7.09 6.31
CA ASN A 55 -7.68 5.67 6.46
C ASN A 55 -6.58 4.81 5.82
N ALA A 56 -5.63 4.36 6.65
CA ALA A 56 -4.59 3.39 6.31
C ALA A 56 -4.94 1.95 6.77
N ALA A 57 -6.11 1.75 7.40
CA ALA A 57 -6.56 0.42 7.78
C ALA A 57 -7.05 -0.36 6.56
N ALA A 58 -6.64 -1.63 6.48
CA ALA A 58 -7.09 -2.57 5.46
C ALA A 58 -6.86 -4.03 5.90
N TYR A 59 -7.71 -4.93 5.46
CA TYR A 59 -7.43 -6.36 5.51
C TYR A 59 -6.76 -6.80 4.20
N ASN A 60 -5.47 -7.11 4.26
CA ASN A 60 -4.59 -7.32 3.10
C ASN A 60 -3.94 -8.72 3.05
N ALA A 61 -4.50 -9.71 3.73
CA ALA A 61 -4.05 -11.11 3.68
C ALA A 61 -4.56 -11.78 2.38
N VAL A 62 -4.02 -11.36 1.24
CA VAL A 62 -4.54 -11.63 -0.12
C VAL A 62 -4.86 -13.10 -0.36
N ASP A 63 -3.95 -14.03 0.02
CA ASP A 63 -4.14 -15.46 -0.19
C ASP A 63 -5.12 -16.09 0.78
N GLU A 64 -5.20 -15.59 2.01
CA GLU A 64 -6.18 -16.03 3.01
C GLU A 64 -7.59 -15.62 2.61
N ILE A 65 -7.76 -14.39 2.16
CA ILE A 65 -9.03 -13.85 1.66
C ILE A 65 -9.56 -14.66 0.47
N GLU A 66 -8.69 -15.20 -0.39
CA GLU A 66 -9.11 -16.01 -1.53
C GLU A 66 -9.49 -17.44 -1.14
N LYS A 67 -8.89 -18.00 -0.08
CA LYS A 67 -9.10 -19.39 0.36
C LYS A 67 -10.28 -19.59 1.30
N ASN A 68 -10.65 -18.55 2.05
CA ASN A 68 -11.52 -18.67 3.20
C ASN A 68 -12.70 -17.68 3.06
N ASP A 69 -13.92 -18.22 2.98
CA ASP A 69 -15.14 -17.42 2.82
C ASP A 69 -15.36 -16.42 3.97
N GLU A 70 -14.99 -16.79 5.20
CA GLU A 70 -15.11 -15.87 6.34
C GLU A 70 -14.10 -14.73 6.25
N ALA A 71 -12.85 -15.03 5.85
CA ALA A 71 -11.84 -14.01 5.56
C ALA A 71 -12.25 -13.12 4.39
N ALA A 72 -12.91 -13.69 3.37
CA ALA A 72 -13.47 -12.93 2.25
C ALA A 72 -14.57 -11.96 2.73
N LYS A 73 -15.54 -12.43 3.52
CA LYS A 73 -16.56 -11.57 4.11
C LYS A 73 -15.96 -10.47 4.96
N GLN A 74 -15.00 -10.81 5.84
CA GLN A 74 -14.32 -9.84 6.69
C GLN A 74 -13.56 -8.79 5.84
N ALA A 75 -12.99 -9.19 4.70
CA ALA A 75 -12.35 -8.26 3.78
C ALA A 75 -13.35 -7.24 3.20
N PHE A 76 -14.55 -7.63 2.81
CA PHE A 76 -15.57 -6.70 2.36
C PHE A 76 -16.08 -5.80 3.49
N VAL A 77 -16.24 -6.32 4.70
CA VAL A 77 -16.65 -5.53 5.87
C VAL A 77 -15.61 -4.45 6.16
N ILE A 78 -14.31 -4.78 6.18
CA ILE A 78 -13.25 -3.83 6.53
C ILE A 78 -12.90 -2.92 5.34
N ASN A 79 -12.72 -3.48 4.13
CA ASN A 79 -12.20 -2.76 2.99
C ASN A 79 -13.27 -2.00 2.19
N ALA A 80 -14.57 -2.29 2.40
CA ALA A 80 -15.67 -1.66 1.69
C ALA A 80 -16.70 -1.02 2.63
N GLU A 81 -17.38 -1.79 3.50
CA GLU A 81 -18.46 -1.25 4.33
C GLU A 81 -17.95 -0.23 5.34
N ALA A 82 -16.87 -0.54 6.08
CA ALA A 82 -16.27 0.36 7.05
C ALA A 82 -15.73 1.64 6.38
N VAL A 83 -15.24 1.55 5.14
CA VAL A 83 -14.85 2.72 4.34
C VAL A 83 -16.08 3.62 4.06
N GLY A 84 -17.23 3.01 3.78
CA GLY A 84 -18.50 3.74 3.65
C GLY A 84 -18.94 4.43 4.95
N TYR A 85 -18.68 3.80 6.11
CA TYR A 85 -18.97 4.43 7.42
C TYR A 85 -18.04 5.63 7.67
N LEU A 86 -16.74 5.50 7.38
CA LEU A 86 -15.77 6.58 7.47
C LEU A 86 -16.12 7.74 6.53
N ALA A 87 -16.56 7.45 5.31
CA ALA A 87 -16.98 8.47 4.36
C ALA A 87 -18.19 9.26 4.87
N LYS A 88 -19.20 8.59 5.46
CA LYS A 88 -20.35 9.24 6.10
C LYS A 88 -19.93 10.09 7.30
N ALA A 89 -19.11 9.54 8.19
CA ALA A 89 -18.60 10.29 9.35
C ALA A 89 -17.78 11.51 8.90
N SER A 90 -17.04 11.40 7.78
CA SER A 90 -16.29 12.55 7.21
C SER A 90 -17.21 13.66 6.71
N ILE A 91 -18.35 13.32 6.06
CA ILE A 91 -19.36 14.31 5.66
C ILE A 91 -19.93 15.03 6.89
N GLU A 92 -20.36 14.27 7.91
CA GLU A 92 -20.97 14.80 9.14
C GLU A 92 -20.04 15.78 9.87
N ASN A 93 -18.72 15.48 9.88
CA ASN A 93 -17.70 16.33 10.50
C ASN A 93 -17.11 17.37 9.53
N LYS A 94 -17.56 17.46 8.27
CA LYS A 94 -17.00 18.31 7.22
C LYS A 94 -15.50 18.07 6.96
N ALA A 95 -15.02 16.87 7.28
CA ALA A 95 -13.63 16.45 7.15
C ALA A 95 -13.30 16.02 5.72
N LEU A 96 -12.03 16.16 5.34
CA LEU A 96 -11.46 15.56 4.15
C LEU A 96 -11.12 14.08 4.44
N LEU A 97 -11.61 13.15 3.61
CA LEU A 97 -11.24 11.74 3.69
C LEU A 97 -10.09 11.42 2.74
N ILE A 98 -9.01 10.82 3.26
CA ILE A 98 -7.94 10.20 2.48
C ILE A 98 -8.02 8.70 2.66
N HIS A 99 -8.18 7.97 1.57
CA HIS A 99 -8.28 6.51 1.58
C HIS A 99 -7.24 5.87 0.67
N PHE A 100 -6.50 4.88 1.19
CA PHE A 100 -5.52 4.13 0.40
C PHE A 100 -6.17 2.90 -0.25
N SER A 101 -6.05 2.83 -1.58
CA SER A 101 -6.44 1.70 -2.42
C SER A 101 -5.20 1.00 -2.99
N THR A 102 -5.36 0.16 -3.99
CA THR A 102 -4.35 -0.76 -4.50
C THR A 102 -4.36 -0.82 -6.02
N ASP A 103 -3.24 -1.20 -6.61
CA ASP A 103 -3.09 -1.60 -8.00
C ASP A 103 -3.90 -2.88 -8.35
N TYR A 104 -4.26 -3.72 -7.34
CA TYR A 104 -5.08 -4.92 -7.52
C TYR A 104 -6.54 -4.63 -7.90
N VAL A 105 -6.94 -3.37 -8.00
CA VAL A 105 -8.23 -3.01 -8.63
C VAL A 105 -8.22 -3.22 -10.13
N PHE A 106 -7.06 -3.45 -10.75
CA PHE A 106 -6.90 -3.71 -12.18
C PHE A 106 -6.68 -5.20 -12.49
N ASP A 107 -7.00 -5.63 -13.71
CA ASP A 107 -6.90 -7.01 -14.17
C ASP A 107 -5.49 -7.43 -14.62
N GLY A 108 -4.61 -6.48 -14.88
CA GLY A 108 -3.24 -6.73 -15.33
C GLY A 108 -3.13 -7.14 -16.81
N ALA A 109 -4.16 -6.87 -17.62
CA ALA A 109 -4.22 -7.26 -19.02
C ALA A 109 -3.64 -6.22 -19.99
N LYS A 110 -3.27 -5.02 -19.50
CA LYS A 110 -2.63 -3.98 -20.33
C LYS A 110 -1.13 -4.28 -20.48
N ASP A 111 -0.56 -3.78 -21.56
CA ASP A 111 0.88 -3.74 -21.86
C ASP A 111 1.52 -2.36 -21.58
N SER A 112 0.73 -1.44 -21.03
CA SER A 112 1.11 -0.07 -20.66
C SER A 112 0.62 0.27 -19.26
N PRO A 113 1.24 1.24 -18.56
CA PRO A 113 0.82 1.61 -17.22
C PRO A 113 -0.67 1.99 -17.12
N TYR A 114 -1.29 1.61 -16.01
CA TYR A 114 -2.64 2.04 -15.67
C TYR A 114 -2.63 3.49 -15.18
N ILE A 115 -3.51 4.29 -15.73
CA ILE A 115 -3.74 5.69 -15.34
C ILE A 115 -5.03 5.82 -14.52
N GLU A 116 -5.24 6.96 -13.87
CA GLU A 116 -6.41 7.18 -13.00
C GLU A 116 -7.76 7.09 -13.73
N ALA A 117 -7.76 7.32 -15.04
CA ALA A 117 -8.95 7.22 -15.90
C ALA A 117 -9.28 5.78 -16.35
N ASP A 118 -8.36 4.83 -16.16
CA ASP A 118 -8.63 3.44 -16.53
C ASP A 118 -9.70 2.82 -15.62
N HIS A 119 -10.58 2.05 -16.23
CA HIS A 119 -11.67 1.40 -15.53
C HIS A 119 -11.16 0.21 -14.69
N PRO A 120 -11.44 0.17 -13.36
CA PRO A 120 -11.08 -0.95 -12.50
C PRO A 120 -11.77 -2.26 -12.92
N LYS A 121 -11.02 -3.37 -12.88
CA LYS A 121 -11.50 -4.72 -13.20
C LYS A 121 -10.73 -5.76 -12.39
N PRO A 122 -10.95 -5.86 -11.08
CA PRO A 122 -10.16 -6.71 -10.19
C PRO A 122 -10.38 -8.20 -10.46
N ILE A 123 -9.31 -8.99 -10.41
CA ILE A 123 -9.30 -10.44 -10.63
C ILE A 123 -9.22 -11.27 -9.35
N SER A 124 -9.02 -10.64 -8.19
CA SER A 124 -8.94 -11.28 -6.87
C SER A 124 -10.04 -10.79 -5.93
N VAL A 125 -10.38 -11.57 -4.90
CA VAL A 125 -11.33 -11.15 -3.85
C VAL A 125 -10.83 -9.90 -3.12
N TYR A 126 -9.53 -9.85 -2.81
CA TYR A 126 -8.91 -8.66 -2.22
C TYR A 126 -9.12 -7.42 -3.10
N GLY A 127 -8.80 -7.50 -4.40
CA GLY A 127 -8.99 -6.39 -5.32
C GLY A 127 -10.45 -5.92 -5.39
N ARG A 128 -11.41 -6.87 -5.42
CA ARG A 128 -12.84 -6.57 -5.37
C ARG A 128 -13.25 -5.87 -4.08
N SER A 129 -12.76 -6.33 -2.92
CA SER A 129 -13.07 -5.70 -1.64
C SER A 129 -12.54 -4.26 -1.55
N LYS A 130 -11.33 -4.00 -2.08
CA LYS A 130 -10.75 -2.65 -2.14
C LYS A 130 -11.52 -1.74 -3.09
N LEU A 131 -11.90 -2.26 -4.27
CA LEU A 131 -12.75 -1.51 -5.22
C LEU A 131 -14.10 -1.16 -4.58
N GLY A 132 -14.71 -2.06 -3.82
CA GLY A 132 -15.94 -1.77 -3.07
C GLY A 132 -15.81 -0.56 -2.13
N GLY A 133 -14.62 -0.35 -1.53
CA GLY A 133 -14.32 0.84 -0.73
C GLY A 133 -14.23 2.12 -1.58
N GLU A 134 -13.57 2.06 -2.75
CA GLU A 134 -13.56 3.18 -3.69
C GLU A 134 -14.99 3.57 -4.12
N GLU A 135 -15.79 2.57 -4.49
CA GLU A 135 -17.18 2.79 -4.89
C GLU A 135 -18.04 3.38 -3.76
N ALA A 136 -17.81 2.97 -2.51
CA ALA A 136 -18.51 3.54 -1.36
C ALA A 136 -18.20 5.03 -1.19
N ILE A 137 -16.94 5.44 -1.40
CA ILE A 137 -16.51 6.85 -1.38
C ILE A 137 -17.14 7.60 -2.56
N LEU A 138 -17.05 7.06 -3.78
CA LEU A 138 -17.54 7.72 -5.01
C LEU A 138 -19.04 7.98 -4.95
N ARG A 139 -19.85 7.02 -4.44
CA ARG A 139 -21.30 7.23 -4.24
C ARG A 139 -21.60 8.38 -3.27
N LEU A 140 -20.74 8.63 -2.29
CA LEU A 140 -20.93 9.72 -1.31
C LEU A 140 -20.33 11.06 -1.77
N ALA A 141 -19.52 11.06 -2.83
CA ALA A 141 -18.99 12.29 -3.44
C ALA A 141 -20.10 13.23 -3.90
N GLU A 142 -21.19 12.70 -4.47
CA GLU A 142 -22.37 13.46 -4.90
C GLU A 142 -23.10 14.12 -3.71
N HIS A 143 -22.86 13.64 -2.49
CA HIS A 143 -23.41 14.20 -1.26
C HIS A 143 -22.44 15.14 -0.53
N GLY A 144 -21.44 15.67 -1.23
CA GLY A 144 -20.52 16.69 -0.73
C GLY A 144 -19.30 16.15 0.04
N LEU A 145 -18.99 14.85 -0.07
CA LEU A 145 -17.74 14.29 0.49
C LEU A 145 -16.53 14.89 -0.22
N LYS A 146 -15.62 15.47 0.56
CA LYS A 146 -14.27 15.82 0.11
C LYS A 146 -13.38 14.61 0.28
N TYR A 147 -12.67 14.16 -0.77
CA TYR A 147 -11.90 12.92 -0.69
C TYR A 147 -10.70 12.89 -1.61
N TYR A 148 -9.69 12.11 -1.20
CA TYR A 148 -8.63 11.59 -2.05
C TYR A 148 -8.61 10.07 -1.91
N ILE A 149 -8.81 9.35 -3.02
CA ILE A 149 -8.52 7.92 -3.12
C ILE A 149 -7.12 7.80 -3.71
N ILE A 150 -6.21 7.17 -2.97
CA ILE A 150 -4.81 7.01 -3.36
C ILE A 150 -4.56 5.55 -3.66
N ARG A 151 -4.44 5.20 -4.95
CA ARG A 151 -4.01 3.87 -5.38
C ARG A 151 -2.49 3.80 -5.33
N THR A 152 -1.97 2.78 -4.68
CA THR A 152 -0.55 2.51 -4.51
C THR A 152 -0.24 1.04 -4.70
N SER A 153 1.04 0.64 -4.73
CA SER A 153 1.48 -0.71 -5.01
C SER A 153 2.76 -1.07 -4.25
N ARG A 154 2.94 -2.34 -3.90
CA ARG A 154 4.18 -2.96 -3.39
C ARG A 154 4.90 -2.12 -2.33
N LEU A 155 4.19 -1.79 -1.24
CA LEU A 155 4.73 -0.96 -0.17
C LEU A 155 5.92 -1.63 0.50
N PHE A 156 7.00 -0.86 0.70
CA PHE A 156 8.15 -1.24 1.50
C PHE A 156 8.58 -0.10 2.43
N GLY A 157 9.29 -0.45 3.50
CA GLY A 157 9.76 0.51 4.49
C GLY A 157 9.92 -0.13 5.86
N LYS A 158 10.31 0.66 6.84
CA LYS A 158 10.50 0.19 8.22
C LYS A 158 9.17 -0.02 8.91
N SER A 159 8.98 -1.22 9.47
CA SER A 159 7.89 -1.51 10.39
C SER A 159 8.45 -1.66 11.80
N SER A 160 7.99 -0.86 12.75
CA SER A 160 8.36 -1.01 14.16
C SER A 160 7.42 -1.98 14.87
N GLY A 161 7.95 -2.94 15.60
CA GLY A 161 7.18 -3.89 16.40
C GLY A 161 6.74 -5.15 15.64
N ALA A 162 5.61 -5.75 16.04
CA ALA A 162 5.08 -7.00 15.49
C ALA A 162 4.46 -6.85 14.07
N GLY A 163 4.84 -5.82 13.32
CA GLY A 163 4.38 -5.59 11.95
C GLY A 163 4.81 -6.70 11.00
N LYS A 164 4.03 -6.91 9.93
CA LYS A 164 4.39 -7.83 8.87
C LYS A 164 5.68 -7.38 8.21
N LYS A 165 6.61 -8.32 7.98
CA LYS A 165 7.83 -8.09 7.20
C LYS A 165 7.49 -7.63 5.80
N THR A 166 8.23 -6.66 5.30
CA THR A 166 8.13 -6.24 3.91
C THR A 166 8.83 -7.25 3.00
N PHE A 167 8.63 -7.14 1.70
CA PHE A 167 9.35 -7.99 0.74
C PHE A 167 10.87 -7.80 0.85
N VAL A 168 11.34 -6.59 1.12
CA VAL A 168 12.77 -6.30 1.32
C VAL A 168 13.32 -7.10 2.48
N ASP A 169 12.63 -7.11 3.62
CA ASP A 169 13.04 -7.88 4.80
C ASP A 169 13.07 -9.39 4.52
N ILE A 170 12.04 -9.88 3.80
CA ILE A 170 11.95 -11.29 3.41
C ILE A 170 13.13 -11.70 2.52
N VAL A 171 13.52 -10.86 1.55
CA VAL A 171 14.66 -11.12 0.66
C VAL A 171 15.97 -11.20 1.45
N LEU A 172 16.23 -10.22 2.32
CA LEU A 172 17.46 -10.16 3.12
C LEU A 172 17.56 -11.33 4.10
N GLU A 173 16.48 -11.67 4.78
CA GLU A 173 16.44 -12.84 5.68
C GLU A 173 16.62 -14.15 4.93
N ALA A 174 15.96 -14.31 3.78
CA ALA A 174 16.12 -15.51 2.96
C ALA A 174 17.57 -15.67 2.49
N ALA A 175 18.19 -14.57 2.05
CA ALA A 175 19.59 -14.56 1.61
C ALA A 175 20.57 -14.83 2.76
N ALA A 176 20.25 -14.42 3.98
CA ALA A 176 21.06 -14.74 5.16
C ALA A 176 21.07 -16.25 5.46
N GLN A 177 19.97 -16.96 5.16
CA GLN A 177 19.79 -18.36 5.50
C GLN A 177 20.12 -19.33 4.34
N LYS A 178 19.90 -18.92 3.08
CA LYS A 178 19.97 -19.77 1.88
C LYS A 178 20.94 -19.18 0.87
N SER A 179 21.54 -20.05 0.05
CA SER A 179 22.36 -19.68 -1.10
C SER A 179 21.63 -19.78 -2.44
N GLU A 180 20.43 -20.36 -2.43
CA GLU A 180 19.56 -20.46 -3.63
C GLU A 180 18.24 -19.77 -3.34
N LEU A 181 17.88 -18.81 -4.19
CA LEU A 181 16.65 -18.04 -4.10
C LEU A 181 15.96 -17.96 -5.46
N GLN A 182 14.63 -18.00 -5.43
CA GLN A 182 13.80 -17.90 -6.63
C GLN A 182 12.70 -16.86 -6.39
N PHE A 183 12.50 -15.97 -7.38
CA PHE A 183 11.45 -14.98 -7.33
C PHE A 183 10.76 -14.86 -8.69
N ILE A 184 9.48 -14.49 -8.64
CA ILE A 184 8.61 -14.34 -9.81
C ILE A 184 9.08 -13.17 -10.67
N ASP A 185 9.20 -13.41 -11.99
CA ASP A 185 9.68 -12.41 -12.95
C ASP A 185 8.62 -11.93 -13.96
N ASP A 186 7.44 -12.54 -13.96
CA ASP A 186 6.31 -12.22 -14.84
C ASP A 186 5.16 -11.47 -14.15
N GLU A 187 5.40 -10.91 -12.97
CA GLU A 187 4.49 -9.99 -12.28
C GLU A 187 5.19 -8.64 -12.12
N ILE A 188 4.69 -7.64 -12.83
CA ILE A 188 5.30 -6.31 -12.92
C ILE A 188 4.44 -5.27 -12.23
N ALA A 189 5.02 -4.50 -11.30
CA ALA A 189 4.35 -3.39 -10.61
C ALA A 189 5.36 -2.36 -10.09
N SER A 190 4.87 -1.23 -9.54
CA SER A 190 5.71 -0.15 -9.02
C SER A 190 5.95 -0.32 -7.52
N PRO A 191 7.19 -0.57 -7.06
CA PRO A 191 7.51 -0.53 -5.63
C PRO A 191 7.32 0.88 -5.07
N THR A 192 6.82 0.98 -3.83
CA THR A 192 6.54 2.27 -3.20
C THR A 192 7.09 2.32 -1.79
N PHE A 193 7.98 3.27 -1.53
CA PHE A 193 8.51 3.56 -0.20
C PHE A 193 7.48 4.31 0.63
N VAL A 194 7.11 3.76 1.79
CA VAL A 194 6.04 4.34 2.61
C VAL A 194 6.34 5.75 3.09
N SER A 195 7.61 6.10 3.29
CA SER A 195 8.00 7.47 3.69
C SER A 195 7.75 8.46 2.55
N ASP A 196 8.09 8.10 1.30
CA ASP A 196 7.82 8.94 0.13
C ASP A 196 6.30 9.10 -0.09
N LEU A 197 5.54 8.03 0.08
CA LEU A 197 4.08 8.07 -0.03
C LEU A 197 3.46 8.97 1.06
N ALA A 198 3.93 8.87 2.31
CA ALA A 198 3.44 9.69 3.41
C ALA A 198 3.75 11.18 3.20
N MET A 199 4.95 11.50 2.71
CA MET A 199 5.31 12.87 2.32
C MET A 199 4.44 13.39 1.17
N ALA A 200 4.19 12.57 0.15
CA ALA A 200 3.31 12.93 -0.96
C ALA A 200 1.88 13.24 -0.50
N VAL A 201 1.37 12.52 0.51
CA VAL A 201 0.07 12.84 1.13
C VAL A 201 0.09 14.21 1.79
N LYS A 202 1.15 14.52 2.53
CA LYS A 202 1.32 15.85 3.15
C LYS A 202 1.39 16.98 2.11
N GLU A 203 2.10 16.77 1.02
CA GLU A 203 2.18 17.69 -0.12
C GLU A 203 0.81 17.88 -0.80
N MET A 204 0.03 16.82 -0.97
CA MET A 204 -1.34 16.91 -1.49
C MET A 204 -2.25 17.75 -0.58
N LEU A 205 -2.10 17.64 0.74
CA LEU A 205 -2.85 18.47 1.69
C LEU A 205 -2.47 19.94 1.62
N MET A 206 -1.21 20.24 1.33
CA MET A 206 -0.71 21.62 1.17
C MET A 206 -1.14 22.22 -0.18
N SER A 207 -0.99 21.48 -1.26
CA SER A 207 -1.29 21.95 -2.63
C SER A 207 -2.79 21.90 -2.99
N ARG A 208 -3.58 21.10 -2.24
CA ARG A 208 -5.03 20.97 -2.41
C ARG A 208 -5.47 20.74 -3.85
N PRO A 209 -4.99 19.68 -4.52
CA PRO A 209 -5.44 19.36 -5.86
C PRO A 209 -6.94 19.04 -5.87
N ALA A 210 -7.56 18.96 -7.06
CA ALA A 210 -8.96 18.60 -7.18
C ALA A 210 -9.26 17.26 -6.48
N PHE A 211 -10.40 17.15 -5.81
CA PHE A 211 -10.81 15.89 -5.18
C PHE A 211 -10.96 14.78 -6.24
N GLY A 212 -10.64 13.55 -5.85
CA GLY A 212 -10.73 12.42 -6.77
C GLY A 212 -9.75 11.27 -6.50
N VAL A 213 -9.57 10.44 -7.52
CA VAL A 213 -8.65 9.29 -7.51
C VAL A 213 -7.28 9.73 -8.02
N TYR A 214 -6.23 9.24 -7.35
CA TYR A 214 -4.83 9.51 -7.64
C TYR A 214 -4.01 8.22 -7.62
N HIS A 215 -3.03 8.10 -8.52
CA HIS A 215 -2.01 7.08 -8.46
C HIS A 215 -0.76 7.67 -7.80
N ARG A 216 -0.30 7.06 -6.71
CA ARG A 216 0.91 7.51 -5.99
C ARG A 216 1.81 6.33 -5.68
N THR A 217 2.83 6.16 -6.51
CA THR A 217 3.91 5.18 -6.36
C THR A 217 5.25 5.89 -6.60
N ASN A 218 6.36 5.28 -6.19
CA ASN A 218 7.63 5.72 -6.73
C ASN A 218 7.68 5.48 -8.24
N ASP A 219 8.43 6.30 -8.96
CA ASP A 219 8.61 6.17 -10.40
C ASP A 219 9.32 4.87 -10.78
N GLY A 220 9.02 4.36 -11.97
CA GLY A 220 9.54 3.10 -12.47
C GLY A 220 8.76 1.87 -11.96
N TYR A 221 9.17 0.72 -12.46
CA TYR A 221 8.55 -0.56 -12.17
C TYR A 221 9.57 -1.69 -12.25
N CYS A 222 9.25 -2.84 -11.71
CA CYS A 222 10.06 -4.05 -11.80
C CYS A 222 9.22 -5.31 -11.49
N SER A 223 9.79 -6.48 -11.78
CA SER A 223 9.32 -7.76 -11.27
C SER A 223 9.70 -7.97 -9.79
N TRP A 224 9.19 -9.02 -9.18
CA TRP A 224 9.67 -9.45 -7.86
C TRP A 224 11.13 -9.92 -7.90
N TYR A 225 11.54 -10.57 -9.00
CA TYR A 225 12.92 -10.99 -9.23
C TYR A 225 13.86 -9.80 -9.33
N GLU A 226 13.52 -8.80 -10.14
CA GLU A 226 14.33 -7.58 -10.27
C GLU A 226 14.41 -6.78 -8.96
N LEU A 227 13.30 -6.72 -8.20
CA LEU A 227 13.29 -6.08 -6.89
C LEU A 227 14.24 -6.81 -5.93
N ALA A 228 14.13 -8.16 -5.82
CA ALA A 228 15.02 -8.96 -5.00
C ALA A 228 16.50 -8.80 -5.38
N LYS A 229 16.80 -8.83 -6.70
CA LYS A 229 18.14 -8.61 -7.23
C LYS A 229 18.70 -7.24 -6.81
N THR A 230 17.86 -6.20 -6.88
CA THR A 230 18.28 -4.85 -6.48
C THR A 230 18.50 -4.75 -4.98
N VAL A 231 17.62 -5.36 -4.15
CA VAL A 231 17.79 -5.43 -2.68
C VAL A 231 19.14 -6.06 -2.32
N LEU A 232 19.47 -7.20 -2.91
CA LEU A 232 20.72 -7.91 -2.63
C LEU A 232 21.96 -7.10 -3.07
N ASN A 233 21.88 -6.44 -4.22
CA ASN A 233 22.98 -5.59 -4.70
C ASN A 233 23.19 -4.37 -3.78
N GLU A 234 22.13 -3.66 -3.42
CA GLU A 234 22.21 -2.44 -2.60
C GLU A 234 22.65 -2.74 -1.16
N SER A 235 22.38 -3.95 -0.65
CA SER A 235 22.85 -4.36 0.68
C SER A 235 24.39 -4.50 0.77
N GLY A 236 25.08 -4.64 -0.35
CA GLY A 236 26.53 -4.82 -0.39
C GLY A 236 27.06 -6.15 0.16
N ALA A 237 26.23 -6.94 0.83
CA ALA A 237 26.62 -8.18 1.52
C ALA A 237 26.62 -9.42 0.61
N TYR A 238 26.03 -9.34 -0.56
CA TYR A 238 25.78 -10.48 -1.44
C TYR A 238 26.38 -10.29 -2.83
N SER A 239 26.75 -11.44 -3.44
CA SER A 239 27.21 -11.54 -4.82
C SER A 239 26.26 -12.47 -5.58
N ILE A 240 25.63 -11.97 -6.64
CA ILE A 240 24.58 -12.66 -7.36
C ILE A 240 25.14 -13.37 -8.58
N ASN A 241 24.94 -14.70 -8.66
CA ASN A 241 25.31 -15.56 -9.78
C ASN A 241 26.82 -15.55 -10.19
N HIS A 242 27.69 -15.00 -9.34
CA HIS A 242 29.14 -15.11 -9.42
C HIS A 242 29.75 -15.04 -8.02
N ALA A 243 30.82 -15.75 -7.78
CA ALA A 243 31.47 -15.77 -6.48
C ALA A 243 32.47 -14.59 -6.36
N THR A 244 32.47 -13.94 -5.19
CA THR A 244 33.49 -12.96 -4.81
C THR A 244 34.03 -13.28 -3.41
N PRO A 245 35.29 -12.97 -3.07
CA PRO A 245 35.88 -13.33 -1.79
C PRO A 245 35.15 -12.72 -0.58
N ASP A 246 34.63 -11.49 -0.74
CA ASP A 246 34.15 -10.68 0.39
C ASP A 246 32.62 -10.66 0.53
N ARG A 247 31.88 -11.40 -0.32
CA ARG A 247 30.40 -11.41 -0.31
C ARG A 247 29.84 -12.81 -0.34
N LYS A 248 28.74 -13.02 0.37
CA LYS A 248 28.02 -14.29 0.32
C LYS A 248 27.44 -14.53 -1.07
N TYR A 249 27.78 -15.67 -1.68
CA TYR A 249 27.22 -16.08 -2.98
C TYR A 249 25.74 -16.43 -2.89
N ILE A 250 24.96 -15.91 -3.82
CA ILE A 250 23.53 -16.22 -4.00
C ILE A 250 23.28 -16.64 -5.46
N ASN A 251 22.79 -17.86 -5.64
CA ASN A 251 22.24 -18.34 -6.90
C ASN A 251 20.80 -17.84 -6.99
N LEU A 252 20.61 -16.68 -7.63
CA LEU A 252 19.29 -16.04 -7.78
C LEU A 252 18.72 -16.40 -9.15
N ARG A 253 17.52 -16.99 -9.17
CA ARG A 253 16.85 -17.42 -10.40
C ARG A 253 15.46 -16.80 -10.56
N PRO A 254 15.08 -16.34 -11.78
CA PRO A 254 13.71 -15.99 -12.08
C PRO A 254 12.87 -17.27 -12.22
N ILE A 255 11.59 -17.18 -11.82
CA ILE A 255 10.56 -18.19 -12.05
C ILE A 255 9.31 -17.53 -12.61
N ALA A 256 8.49 -18.28 -13.33
CA ALA A 256 7.19 -17.80 -13.74
C ALA A 256 6.16 -17.97 -12.61
N SER A 257 5.16 -17.11 -12.56
CA SER A 257 4.07 -17.16 -11.57
C SER A 257 3.33 -18.50 -11.54
N LYS A 258 3.21 -19.18 -12.70
CA LYS A 258 2.65 -20.53 -12.82
C LYS A 258 3.44 -21.61 -12.07
N ASP A 259 4.75 -21.40 -11.86
CA ASP A 259 5.63 -22.36 -11.17
C ASP A 259 5.57 -22.19 -9.64
N LEU A 260 4.94 -21.13 -9.16
CA LEU A 260 4.65 -20.87 -7.74
C LEU A 260 3.15 -20.62 -7.54
N PRO A 261 2.30 -21.67 -7.58
CA PRO A 261 0.87 -21.49 -7.46
C PRO A 261 0.50 -20.90 -6.11
N ARG A 262 -0.31 -19.84 -6.15
CA ARG A 262 -0.85 -19.13 -4.99
C ARG A 262 -2.38 -19.09 -5.11
N PRO A 263 -3.12 -19.04 -4.00
CA PRO A 263 -4.58 -19.04 -4.03
C PRO A 263 -5.18 -17.89 -4.83
N ALA A 264 -4.76 -16.68 -4.52
CA ALA A 264 -5.24 -15.49 -5.21
C ALA A 264 -4.51 -15.29 -6.54
N ARG A 265 -5.25 -14.96 -7.59
CA ARG A 265 -4.67 -14.49 -8.85
C ARG A 265 -4.13 -13.06 -8.66
N ARG A 266 -2.94 -12.81 -9.22
CA ARG A 266 -2.32 -11.49 -9.24
C ARG A 266 -2.32 -10.94 -10.66
N PRO A 267 -2.50 -9.61 -10.82
CA PRO A 267 -2.29 -8.97 -12.12
C PRO A 267 -0.86 -9.23 -12.61
N ALA A 268 -0.69 -9.65 -13.87
CA ALA A 268 0.62 -9.83 -14.46
C ALA A 268 1.35 -8.48 -14.64
N TYR A 269 0.59 -7.44 -15.00
CA TYR A 269 1.10 -6.08 -15.15
C TYR A 269 0.17 -5.09 -14.45
N SER A 270 0.59 -4.53 -13.32
CA SER A 270 -0.22 -3.57 -12.54
C SER A 270 0.52 -2.26 -12.24
N VAL A 271 1.40 -1.87 -13.15
CA VAL A 271 2.13 -0.59 -13.05
C VAL A 271 1.16 0.58 -13.03
N LEU A 272 1.29 1.44 -12.03
CA LEU A 272 0.50 2.66 -11.90
C LEU A 272 1.29 3.87 -12.40
N GLN A 273 0.66 4.70 -13.22
CA GLN A 273 1.19 5.99 -13.65
C GLN A 273 0.21 7.10 -13.24
N SER A 274 0.72 8.18 -12.67
CA SER A 274 -0.10 9.36 -12.41
C SER A 274 -0.13 10.28 -13.63
N THR A 275 -1.34 10.73 -13.99
CA THR A 275 -1.56 11.78 -15.00
C THR A 275 -1.92 13.12 -14.36
N LYS A 276 -2.07 13.15 -13.03
CA LYS A 276 -2.58 14.30 -12.27
C LYS A 276 -1.51 15.02 -11.46
N LEU A 277 -0.48 14.30 -11.03
CA LEU A 277 0.60 14.83 -10.21
C LEU A 277 1.95 14.34 -10.74
N ALA A 278 3.01 15.10 -10.49
CA ALA A 278 4.37 14.69 -10.81
C ALA A 278 4.70 13.34 -10.14
N PRO A 279 5.47 12.45 -10.79
CA PRO A 279 5.89 11.19 -10.18
C PRO A 279 6.74 11.46 -8.93
N LEU A 280 6.77 10.49 -8.01
CA LEU A 280 7.75 10.48 -6.93
C LEU A 280 9.12 10.13 -7.50
N ARG A 281 10.18 10.24 -6.70
CA ARG A 281 11.52 9.81 -7.13
C ARG A 281 11.52 8.34 -7.56
N HIS A 282 12.55 7.94 -8.31
CA HIS A 282 12.64 6.56 -8.80
C HIS A 282 12.77 5.55 -7.63
N TRP A 283 12.08 4.39 -7.74
CA TRP A 283 12.02 3.38 -6.68
C TRP A 283 13.40 2.85 -6.24
N ARG A 284 14.39 2.82 -7.14
CA ARG A 284 15.76 2.38 -6.80
C ARG A 284 16.45 3.34 -5.83
N GLU A 285 16.23 4.64 -5.99
CA GLU A 285 16.77 5.66 -5.07
C GLU A 285 16.12 5.54 -3.69
N ALA A 286 14.80 5.35 -3.67
CA ALA A 286 14.05 5.15 -2.45
C ALA A 286 14.46 3.85 -1.72
N LEU A 287 14.67 2.77 -2.47
CA LEU A 287 15.15 1.49 -1.92
C LEU A 287 16.57 1.60 -1.35
N ARG A 288 17.48 2.27 -2.06
CA ARG A 288 18.85 2.51 -1.58
C ARG A 288 18.85 3.26 -0.26
N GLU A 289 18.08 4.35 -0.15
CA GLU A 289 17.94 5.09 1.11
C GLU A 289 17.42 4.19 2.23
N TYR A 290 16.38 3.41 1.95
CA TYR A 290 15.80 2.50 2.93
C TYR A 290 16.82 1.48 3.44
N ILE A 291 17.59 0.85 2.54
CA ILE A 291 18.60 -0.15 2.91
C ILE A 291 19.73 0.48 3.73
N ILE A 292 20.27 1.61 3.30
CA ILE A 292 21.34 2.33 4.03
C ILE A 292 20.87 2.71 5.44
N SER A 293 19.64 3.21 5.57
CA SER A 293 19.15 3.71 6.86
C SER A 293 18.74 2.62 7.86
N ASN A 294 18.53 1.37 7.42
CA ASN A 294 17.92 0.33 8.26
C ASN A 294 18.65 -1.02 8.26
N HIS A 295 19.56 -1.27 7.31
CA HIS A 295 20.19 -2.58 7.11
C HIS A 295 21.72 -2.51 6.96
N LEU A 296 22.32 -1.33 6.91
CA LEU A 296 23.76 -1.07 6.96
C LEU A 296 24.12 -0.27 8.20
#